data_01a28a5838791493fbfa4f0dabc6a505
#
_entry.id   01a28a5838791493fbfa4f0dabc6a505
#
_cell.length_a   1.000
_cell.length_b   1.000
_cell.length_c   1.000
_cell.angle_alpha   90.00
_cell.angle_beta   90.00
_cell.angle_gamma   90.00
#
_symmetry.space_group_name_H-M   'P 1'
#
loop_
_entity.id
_entity.type
_entity.pdbx_description
1 polymer ?
#
loop_
_entity_poly.entity_id
_entity_poly.type
_entity_poly.pdbx_seq_one_letter_code
_entity_poly.pdbx_strand_id
1 'polypeptide(L)'
;SWLPHSTADLFGNKWAVWSEGSITVGETDSTSASSLKEIKSSGITLGADKIVDQNQIYGVAIRIEDNDSDVGSSGTKLDTDSLSLSLYGTFPFSEKTYIDTTLGVGILETDLTRKHDSGTLTGTRKGEQVFGTLLYGAEFDNDVTFSPYGRIDAGYTKLKSYSDSGTVAAINYNEQKIKAARASIGLLIDHEITTPEATYMPNARIEYGRDMVDASDAVLSYNVYPNTDYTFNIDREENDNFRIGFGTDILVEEGWILSADFEREQL
;
A
#
# COMPACT_ATOMS: atom_id res chain seq x y z
N SER A 1 -11.78 12.07 -5.94
CA SER A 1 -10.68 11.28 -6.50
C SER A 1 -9.46 11.45 -5.61
N TRP A 2 -8.83 10.35 -5.23
CA TRP A 2 -7.66 10.30 -4.32
C TRP A 2 -6.33 10.41 -5.04
N LEU A 3 -6.35 10.75 -6.29
CA LEU A 3 -5.14 11.06 -7.02
C LEU A 3 -4.78 12.51 -6.74
N PRO A 4 -3.54 12.80 -6.31
CA PRO A 4 -3.08 14.16 -6.11
C PRO A 4 -3.19 14.91 -7.45
N HIS A 5 -4.06 15.90 -7.50
CA HIS A 5 -4.19 16.75 -8.66
C HIS A 5 -3.18 17.89 -8.57
N SER A 6 -2.00 17.72 -9.14
CA SER A 6 -1.12 18.84 -9.34
C SER A 6 -1.38 19.46 -10.71
N THR A 7 -1.65 20.74 -10.77
CA THR A 7 -1.94 21.48 -12.00
C THR A 7 -0.74 22.26 -12.55
N ALA A 8 0.48 21.87 -12.17
CA ALA A 8 1.67 22.51 -12.70
C ALA A 8 1.91 22.09 -14.15
N ASP A 9 1.65 22.99 -15.10
CA ASP A 9 1.95 22.80 -16.53
C ASP A 9 3.46 22.97 -16.77
N LEU A 10 4.27 22.00 -16.33
CA LEU A 10 5.73 22.06 -16.44
C LEU A 10 6.26 21.84 -17.86
N PHE A 11 5.45 21.34 -18.78
CA PHE A 11 5.91 20.96 -20.13
C PHE A 11 5.09 21.54 -21.29
N GLY A 12 4.22 22.51 -21.03
CA GLY A 12 3.39 23.15 -22.06
C GLY A 12 2.36 22.23 -22.74
N ASN A 13 2.11 21.05 -22.18
CA ASN A 13 1.33 19.98 -22.79
C ASN A 13 0.31 19.35 -21.83
N LYS A 14 -0.14 20.09 -20.83
CA LYS A 14 -1.12 19.64 -19.81
C LYS A 14 -0.68 18.42 -18.98
N TRP A 15 0.62 18.23 -18.78
CA TRP A 15 1.16 17.27 -17.83
C TRP A 15 1.29 17.91 -16.46
N ALA A 16 0.80 17.22 -15.45
CA ALA A 16 1.04 17.54 -14.04
C ALA A 16 2.11 16.59 -13.48
N VAL A 17 2.95 17.08 -12.58
CA VAL A 17 3.94 16.26 -11.86
C VAL A 17 3.70 16.43 -10.37
N TRP A 18 3.76 15.34 -9.65
CA TRP A 18 3.49 15.32 -8.21
C TRP A 18 4.48 14.41 -7.47
N SER A 19 4.60 14.65 -6.19
CA SER A 19 5.35 13.80 -5.28
C SER A 19 4.57 13.61 -3.99
N GLU A 20 4.68 12.41 -3.42
CA GLU A 20 4.06 12.05 -2.16
C GLU A 20 5.09 11.35 -1.28
N GLY A 21 5.17 11.77 -0.01
CA GLY A 21 5.89 11.05 1.04
C GLY A 21 4.90 10.38 1.98
N SER A 22 5.18 9.16 2.40
CA SER A 22 4.34 8.46 3.37
C SER A 22 5.17 7.85 4.50
N ILE A 23 4.62 7.85 5.70
CA ILE A 23 5.16 7.13 6.86
C ILE A 23 4.00 6.33 7.44
N THR A 24 4.22 5.03 7.61
CA THR A 24 3.26 4.13 8.25
C THR A 24 3.89 3.50 9.48
N VAL A 25 3.14 3.48 10.57
CA VAL A 25 3.51 2.77 11.80
C VAL A 25 2.36 1.86 12.16
N GLY A 26 2.65 0.60 12.37
CA GLY A 26 1.63 -0.40 12.69
C GLY A 26 2.15 -1.45 13.68
N GLU A 27 1.20 -2.10 14.32
CA GLU A 27 1.43 -3.22 15.21
C GLU A 27 0.37 -4.28 14.94
N THR A 28 0.80 -5.54 14.83
CA THR A 28 -0.10 -6.69 14.74
C THR A 28 0.11 -7.54 15.98
N ASP A 29 -0.95 -7.78 16.70
CA ASP A 29 -0.93 -8.60 17.91
C ASP A 29 -0.44 -10.03 17.65
N SER A 30 0.10 -10.67 18.70
CA SER A 30 0.47 -12.07 18.63
C SER A 30 -0.76 -12.97 18.68
N THR A 31 -0.77 -13.98 17.82
CA THR A 31 -1.78 -15.05 17.83
C THR A 31 -1.18 -16.36 18.32
N SER A 32 -1.97 -17.42 18.36
CA SER A 32 -1.48 -18.77 18.63
C SER A 32 -0.49 -19.29 17.57
N ALA A 33 -0.54 -18.71 16.35
CA ALA A 33 0.26 -19.11 15.18
C ALA A 33 1.28 -18.06 14.73
N SER A 34 1.22 -16.83 15.24
CA SER A 34 2.13 -15.73 14.87
C SER A 34 2.62 -14.93 16.06
N SER A 35 3.83 -14.41 15.97
CA SER A 35 4.40 -13.49 16.96
C SER A 35 3.90 -12.07 16.71
N LEU A 36 3.89 -11.23 17.77
CA LEU A 36 3.74 -9.79 17.68
C LEU A 36 4.65 -9.26 16.56
N LYS A 37 4.15 -8.34 15.76
CA LYS A 37 4.92 -7.70 14.69
C LYS A 37 4.73 -6.19 14.76
N GLU A 38 5.82 -5.46 14.93
CA GLU A 38 5.86 -4.02 14.78
C GLU A 38 6.36 -3.67 13.38
N ILE A 39 5.70 -2.75 12.72
CA ILE A 39 5.99 -2.36 11.35
C ILE A 39 6.22 -0.86 11.30
N LYS A 40 7.30 -0.45 10.66
CA LYS A 40 7.56 0.95 10.29
C LYS A 40 7.89 0.98 8.82
N SER A 41 7.15 1.76 8.07
CA SER A 41 7.38 1.90 6.64
C SER A 41 7.48 3.37 6.27
N SER A 42 8.38 3.68 5.37
CA SER A 42 8.50 5.01 4.78
C SER A 42 8.66 4.88 3.27
N GLY A 43 8.04 5.79 2.54
CA GLY A 43 8.07 5.72 1.08
C GLY A 43 7.96 7.09 0.43
N ILE A 44 8.49 7.17 -0.79
CA ILE A 44 8.36 8.31 -1.67
C ILE A 44 7.79 7.82 -3.00
N THR A 45 6.76 8.49 -3.46
CA THR A 45 6.16 8.29 -4.78
C THR A 45 6.37 9.54 -5.62
N LEU A 46 6.77 9.35 -6.85
CA LEU A 46 6.85 10.41 -7.88
C LEU A 46 5.94 10.02 -9.02
N GLY A 47 5.09 10.92 -9.44
CA GLY A 47 4.14 10.65 -10.51
C GLY A 47 4.01 11.81 -11.48
N ALA A 48 3.51 11.47 -12.66
CA ALA A 48 3.11 12.42 -13.67
C ALA A 48 1.82 11.95 -14.33
N ASP A 49 0.90 12.87 -14.55
CA ASP A 49 -0.37 12.58 -15.19
C ASP A 49 -0.78 13.65 -16.19
N LYS A 50 -1.77 13.32 -16.99
CA LYS A 50 -2.31 14.17 -18.03
C LYS A 50 -3.81 14.08 -18.07
N ILE A 51 -4.44 15.25 -18.15
CA ILE A 51 -5.87 15.35 -18.45
C ILE A 51 -6.05 15.26 -19.95
N VAL A 52 -6.90 14.35 -20.40
CA VAL A 52 -7.27 14.13 -21.80
C VAL A 52 -8.75 14.49 -21.98
N ASP A 53 -9.32 14.21 -23.11
CA ASP A 53 -10.70 14.54 -23.45
C ASP A 53 -11.69 14.06 -22.37
N GLN A 54 -12.73 14.87 -22.12
CA GLN A 54 -13.80 14.58 -21.15
C GLN A 54 -13.31 14.42 -19.69
N ASN A 55 -12.25 15.12 -19.30
CA ASN A 55 -11.66 15.07 -17.94
C ASN A 55 -11.16 13.67 -17.54
N GLN A 56 -10.79 12.84 -18.50
CA GLN A 56 -10.07 11.60 -18.22
C GLN A 56 -8.64 11.91 -17.80
N ILE A 57 -8.17 11.24 -16.74
CA ILE A 57 -6.80 11.37 -16.25
C ILE A 57 -6.07 10.07 -16.53
N TYR A 58 -4.84 10.18 -17.04
CA TYR A 58 -3.91 9.07 -17.21
C TYR A 58 -2.58 9.44 -16.60
N GLY A 59 -2.04 8.58 -15.79
CA GLY A 59 -0.77 8.84 -15.11
C GLY A 59 0.11 7.61 -14.95
N VAL A 60 1.36 7.91 -14.61
CA VAL A 60 2.38 6.93 -14.27
C VAL A 60 3.06 7.36 -12.98
N ALA A 61 3.38 6.41 -12.11
CA ALA A 61 4.10 6.71 -10.88
C ALA A 61 5.16 5.65 -10.57
N ILE A 62 6.23 6.09 -9.95
CA ILE A 62 7.29 5.26 -9.38
C ILE A 62 7.27 5.47 -7.87
N ARG A 63 7.30 4.37 -7.10
CA ARG A 63 7.39 4.38 -5.64
C ARG A 63 8.61 3.59 -5.18
N ILE A 64 9.35 4.20 -4.27
CA ILE A 64 10.41 3.55 -3.49
C ILE A 64 9.90 3.52 -2.04
N GLU A 65 10.01 2.37 -1.41
CA GLU A 65 9.57 2.16 -0.04
C GLU A 65 10.55 1.28 0.72
N ASP A 66 10.79 1.68 1.94
CA ASP A 66 11.54 0.96 2.97
C ASP A 66 10.57 0.53 4.07
N ASN A 67 10.66 -0.72 4.51
CA ASN A 67 9.78 -1.30 5.52
C ASN A 67 10.59 -2.12 6.52
N ASP A 68 10.68 -1.61 7.74
CA ASP A 68 11.27 -2.28 8.89
C ASP A 68 10.19 -3.02 9.69
N SER A 69 10.43 -4.29 9.99
CA SER A 69 9.54 -5.09 10.82
C SER A 69 10.30 -5.82 11.91
N ASP A 70 9.94 -5.56 13.14
CA ASP A 70 10.37 -6.35 14.31
C ASP A 70 9.36 -7.47 14.57
N VAL A 71 9.85 -8.72 14.69
CA VAL A 71 9.00 -9.92 14.88
C VAL A 71 9.28 -10.56 16.22
N GLY A 72 8.28 -10.53 17.10
CA GLY A 72 8.38 -11.03 18.46
C GLY A 72 9.37 -10.23 19.32
N SER A 73 9.68 -10.77 20.48
CA SER A 73 10.60 -10.13 21.45
C SER A 73 12.03 -10.64 21.39
N SER A 74 12.32 -11.57 20.49
CA SER A 74 13.64 -12.25 20.42
C SER A 74 14.67 -11.53 19.55
N GLY A 75 14.32 -10.39 18.91
CA GLY A 75 15.19 -9.60 18.06
C GLY A 75 15.29 -10.12 16.61
N THR A 76 14.26 -10.81 16.14
CA THR A 76 14.09 -11.13 14.72
C THR A 76 13.60 -9.90 13.97
N LYS A 77 14.25 -9.56 12.85
CA LYS A 77 13.96 -8.38 12.03
C LYS A 77 13.83 -8.74 10.57
N LEU A 78 12.97 -8.01 9.88
CA LEU A 78 12.79 -8.04 8.44
C LEU A 78 12.89 -6.61 7.94
N ASP A 79 13.90 -6.31 7.14
CA ASP A 79 14.11 -5.01 6.51
C ASP A 79 13.85 -5.20 5.02
N THR A 80 12.83 -4.53 4.48
CA THR A 80 12.38 -4.75 3.10
C THR A 80 12.43 -3.46 2.30
N ASP A 81 13.25 -3.45 1.28
CA ASP A 81 13.27 -2.43 0.23
C ASP A 81 12.36 -2.83 -0.93
N SER A 82 11.60 -1.90 -1.45
CA SER A 82 10.77 -2.12 -2.64
C SER A 82 10.84 -0.97 -3.64
N LEU A 83 10.72 -1.32 -4.90
CA LEU A 83 10.58 -0.40 -6.03
C LEU A 83 9.39 -0.85 -6.86
N SER A 84 8.45 0.04 -7.11
CA SER A 84 7.29 -0.24 -7.95
C SER A 84 7.05 0.82 -9.01
N LEU A 85 6.47 0.39 -10.11
CA LEU A 85 5.99 1.21 -11.23
C LEU A 85 4.50 0.95 -11.39
N SER A 86 3.70 2.01 -11.49
CA SER A 86 2.26 1.90 -11.67
C SER A 86 1.76 2.82 -12.79
N LEU A 87 0.70 2.35 -13.45
CA LEU A 87 -0.15 3.14 -14.33
C LEU A 87 -1.47 3.36 -13.60
N TYR A 88 -2.00 4.55 -13.69
CA TYR A 88 -3.28 4.88 -13.07
C TYR A 88 -4.14 5.76 -13.97
N GLY A 89 -5.42 5.82 -13.67
CA GLY A 89 -6.32 6.71 -14.39
C GLY A 89 -7.67 6.88 -13.71
N THR A 90 -8.28 8.03 -13.99
CA THR A 90 -9.65 8.37 -13.59
C THR A 90 -10.49 8.54 -14.85
N PHE A 91 -11.61 7.86 -14.90
CA PHE A 91 -12.53 7.83 -16.03
C PHE A 91 -13.92 8.25 -15.58
N PRO A 92 -14.39 9.46 -15.93
CA PRO A 92 -15.79 9.84 -15.77
C PRO A 92 -16.69 8.86 -16.54
N PHE A 93 -17.62 8.24 -15.84
CA PHE A 93 -18.57 7.30 -16.41
C PHE A 93 -19.91 7.96 -16.72
N SER A 94 -20.27 8.95 -15.89
CA SER A 94 -21.42 9.85 -16.09
C SER A 94 -21.09 11.22 -15.47
N GLU A 95 -22.06 12.15 -15.48
CA GLU A 95 -21.89 13.45 -14.83
C GLU A 95 -21.58 13.37 -13.33
N LYS A 96 -21.94 12.26 -12.68
CA LYS A 96 -21.81 12.07 -11.23
C LYS A 96 -21.00 10.85 -10.84
N THR A 97 -20.62 9.99 -11.77
CA THR A 97 -19.94 8.74 -11.45
C THR A 97 -18.62 8.60 -12.20
N TYR A 98 -17.66 7.97 -11.56
CA TYR A 98 -16.33 7.78 -12.10
C TYR A 98 -15.75 6.41 -11.72
N ILE A 99 -14.74 6.01 -12.46
CA ILE A 99 -13.93 4.83 -12.20
C ILE A 99 -12.49 5.30 -12.03
N ASP A 100 -11.87 4.96 -10.90
CA ASP A 100 -10.43 5.06 -10.70
C ASP A 100 -9.81 3.68 -10.81
N THR A 101 -8.68 3.59 -11.47
CA THR A 101 -7.93 2.34 -11.60
C THR A 101 -6.45 2.55 -11.45
N THR A 102 -5.79 1.59 -10.86
CA THR A 102 -4.31 1.52 -10.79
C THR A 102 -3.88 0.10 -11.12
N LEU A 103 -2.83 -0.03 -11.91
CA LEU A 103 -2.14 -1.30 -12.18
C LEU A 103 -0.65 -1.08 -11.98
N GLY A 104 -0.01 -1.94 -11.21
CA GLY A 104 1.40 -1.80 -10.90
C GLY A 104 2.15 -3.12 -10.86
N VAL A 105 3.47 -2.99 -11.04
CA VAL A 105 4.44 -4.07 -10.86
C VAL A 105 5.55 -3.59 -9.96
N GLY A 106 6.17 -4.51 -9.21
CA GLY A 106 7.26 -4.13 -8.32
C GLY A 106 8.22 -5.28 -8.07
N ILE A 107 9.36 -4.91 -7.55
CA ILE A 107 10.37 -5.82 -7.02
C ILE A 107 10.62 -5.48 -5.56
N LEU A 108 10.96 -6.48 -4.78
CA LEU A 108 11.28 -6.30 -3.38
C LEU A 108 12.48 -7.18 -2.98
N GLU A 109 13.23 -6.68 -2.02
CA GLU A 109 14.34 -7.40 -1.39
C GLU A 109 14.18 -7.26 0.12
N THR A 110 14.19 -8.40 0.83
CA THR A 110 14.04 -8.44 2.29
C THR A 110 15.30 -9.03 2.89
N ASP A 111 15.94 -8.28 3.74
CA ASP A 111 17.02 -8.75 4.61
C ASP A 111 16.40 -9.27 5.92
N LEU A 112 16.72 -10.52 6.22
CA LEU A 112 16.28 -11.20 7.43
C LEU A 112 17.42 -11.26 8.42
N THR A 113 17.15 -10.88 9.65
CA THR A 113 17.99 -11.19 10.82
C THR A 113 17.16 -11.98 11.82
N ARG A 114 17.55 -13.21 12.11
CA ARG A 114 16.86 -14.09 13.06
C ARG A 114 17.76 -14.46 14.22
N LYS A 115 17.29 -14.27 15.44
CA LYS A 115 17.99 -14.66 16.66
C LYS A 115 17.55 -16.07 17.08
N HIS A 116 18.52 -16.89 17.42
CA HIS A 116 18.34 -18.23 17.95
C HIS A 116 19.37 -18.48 19.06
N ASP A 117 19.13 -19.43 19.95
CA ASP A 117 20.04 -19.75 21.06
C ASP A 117 21.47 -20.09 20.58
N SER A 118 21.59 -20.67 19.40
CA SER A 118 22.89 -20.99 18.78
C SER A 118 23.58 -19.79 18.11
N GLY A 119 22.96 -18.60 18.07
CA GLY A 119 23.53 -17.39 17.50
C GLY A 119 22.59 -16.66 16.53
N THR A 120 23.16 -15.78 15.73
CA THR A 120 22.41 -14.97 14.75
C THR A 120 22.47 -15.62 13.37
N LEU A 121 21.32 -15.66 12.70
CA LEU A 121 21.18 -16.09 11.32
C LEU A 121 20.76 -14.91 10.46
N THR A 122 21.29 -14.84 9.26
CA THR A 122 20.96 -13.79 8.29
C THR A 122 20.70 -14.39 6.92
N GLY A 123 19.88 -13.70 6.13
CA GLY A 123 19.61 -14.08 4.76
C GLY A 123 18.89 -12.98 4.03
N THR A 124 18.94 -13.01 2.69
CA THR A 124 18.27 -12.05 1.82
C THR A 124 17.28 -12.77 0.93
N ARG A 125 16.05 -12.30 0.89
CA ARG A 125 14.97 -12.85 0.07
C ARG A 125 14.49 -11.83 -0.94
N LYS A 126 14.42 -12.23 -2.22
CA LYS A 126 13.91 -11.38 -3.30
C LYS A 126 12.49 -11.77 -3.68
N GLY A 127 11.74 -10.79 -4.16
CA GLY A 127 10.37 -11.00 -4.62
C GLY A 127 10.00 -10.10 -5.78
N GLU A 128 8.91 -10.47 -6.42
CA GLU A 128 8.27 -9.74 -7.51
C GLU A 128 6.78 -9.63 -7.20
N GLN A 129 6.18 -8.51 -7.54
CA GLN A 129 4.76 -8.30 -7.28
C GLN A 129 4.05 -7.67 -8.47
N VAL A 130 2.77 -7.98 -8.60
CA VAL A 130 1.80 -7.29 -9.43
C VAL A 130 0.60 -6.94 -8.56
N PHE A 131 0.08 -5.74 -8.74
CA PHE A 131 -1.06 -5.27 -7.95
C PHE A 131 -1.96 -4.37 -8.78
N GLY A 132 -3.19 -4.21 -8.33
CA GLY A 132 -4.14 -3.31 -8.96
C GLY A 132 -5.28 -2.94 -8.05
N THR A 133 -5.88 -1.80 -8.36
CA THR A 133 -7.05 -1.25 -7.69
C THR A 133 -8.08 -0.85 -8.73
N LEU A 134 -9.33 -1.14 -8.44
CA LEU A 134 -10.49 -0.64 -9.18
C LEU A 134 -11.46 -0.02 -8.18
N LEU A 135 -11.78 1.26 -8.37
CA LEU A 135 -12.75 1.99 -7.57
C LEU A 135 -13.86 2.50 -8.48
N TYR A 136 -15.09 2.31 -8.07
CA TYR A 136 -16.27 2.96 -8.67
C TYR A 136 -16.87 3.89 -7.64
N GLY A 137 -16.96 5.17 -7.96
CA GLY A 137 -17.46 6.22 -7.08
C GLY A 137 -18.55 7.06 -7.72
N ALA A 138 -19.28 7.76 -6.86
CA ALA A 138 -20.24 8.78 -7.26
C ALA A 138 -20.02 10.05 -6.43
N GLU A 139 -20.21 11.21 -7.03
CA GLU A 139 -20.07 12.53 -6.38
C GLU A 139 -21.43 13.22 -6.30
N PHE A 140 -21.75 13.71 -5.12
CA PHE A 140 -22.95 14.47 -4.83
C PHE A 140 -22.54 15.82 -4.28
N ASP A 141 -22.46 16.80 -5.19
CA ASP A 141 -22.01 18.15 -4.89
C ASP A 141 -23.15 18.97 -4.30
N ASN A 142 -22.86 19.51 -3.11
CA ASN A 142 -23.61 20.58 -2.45
C ASN A 142 -22.57 21.50 -1.82
N ASP A 143 -22.91 22.22 -0.73
CA ASP A 143 -21.91 22.95 0.06
C ASP A 143 -20.80 22.04 0.60
N VAL A 144 -21.12 20.78 0.82
CA VAL A 144 -20.21 19.67 1.15
C VAL A 144 -20.40 18.59 0.12
N THR A 145 -19.33 18.08 -0.46
CA THR A 145 -19.34 16.98 -1.42
C THR A 145 -19.31 15.66 -0.68
N PHE A 146 -20.19 14.74 -1.06
CA PHE A 146 -20.26 13.38 -0.55
C PHE A 146 -19.96 12.40 -1.70
N SER A 147 -18.94 11.60 -1.54
CA SER A 147 -18.47 10.66 -2.56
C SER A 147 -18.46 9.23 -2.02
N PRO A 148 -19.61 8.52 -2.05
CA PRO A 148 -19.64 7.09 -1.78
C PRO A 148 -18.93 6.30 -2.87
N TYR A 149 -18.21 5.24 -2.48
CA TYR A 149 -17.51 4.39 -3.42
C TYR A 149 -17.46 2.92 -2.99
N GLY A 150 -17.24 2.06 -3.99
CA GLY A 150 -16.82 0.69 -3.81
C GLY A 150 -15.44 0.49 -4.43
N ARG A 151 -14.57 -0.27 -3.76
CA ARG A 151 -13.19 -0.51 -4.20
C ARG A 151 -12.85 -1.99 -4.12
N ILE A 152 -12.09 -2.47 -5.09
CA ILE A 152 -11.45 -3.78 -5.09
C ILE A 152 -9.95 -3.57 -5.25
N ASP A 153 -9.17 -4.09 -4.31
CA ASP A 153 -7.72 -4.17 -4.37
C ASP A 153 -7.33 -5.62 -4.57
N ALA A 154 -6.39 -5.88 -5.45
CA ALA A 154 -5.86 -7.21 -5.70
C ALA A 154 -4.34 -7.17 -5.85
N GLY A 155 -3.66 -8.19 -5.35
CA GLY A 155 -2.21 -8.31 -5.43
C GLY A 155 -1.76 -9.77 -5.52
N TYR A 156 -0.63 -9.95 -6.17
CA TYR A 156 0.07 -11.22 -6.22
C TYR A 156 1.57 -10.95 -6.04
N THR A 157 2.15 -11.56 -5.02
CA THR A 157 3.58 -11.46 -4.73
C THR A 157 4.21 -12.83 -4.77
N LYS A 158 5.29 -12.95 -5.53
CA LYS A 158 6.09 -14.15 -5.62
C LYS A 158 7.41 -13.91 -4.89
N LEU A 159 7.60 -14.55 -3.75
CA LEU A 159 8.85 -14.54 -2.99
C LEU A 159 9.70 -15.74 -3.42
N LYS A 160 10.94 -15.47 -3.83
CA LYS A 160 11.88 -16.51 -4.24
C LYS A 160 12.31 -17.36 -3.03
N SER A 161 12.74 -18.58 -3.30
CA SER A 161 13.38 -19.41 -2.27
C SER A 161 14.67 -18.74 -1.80
N TYR A 162 15.02 -18.93 -0.54
CA TYR A 162 16.28 -18.48 0.04
C TYR A 162 16.67 -19.36 1.23
N SER A 163 17.92 -19.25 1.66
CA SER A 163 18.41 -19.91 2.87
C SER A 163 19.05 -18.87 3.78
N ASP A 164 18.72 -18.89 5.05
CA ASP A 164 19.50 -18.15 6.02
C ASP A 164 20.77 -18.93 6.38
N SER A 165 21.73 -18.26 6.98
CA SER A 165 23.03 -18.82 7.35
C SER A 165 23.53 -18.19 8.65
N GLY A 166 24.45 -18.87 9.32
CA GLY A 166 25.08 -18.37 10.55
C GLY A 166 25.24 -19.43 11.64
N THR A 167 24.30 -20.36 11.73
CA THR A 167 24.37 -21.45 12.74
C THR A 167 23.80 -22.76 12.18
N VAL A 168 23.87 -23.83 12.99
CA VAL A 168 23.28 -25.14 12.66
C VAL A 168 21.74 -25.10 12.56
N ALA A 169 21.13 -24.04 13.09
CA ALA A 169 19.68 -23.82 13.01
C ALA A 169 19.24 -23.09 11.73
N ALA A 170 20.10 -23.05 10.71
CA ALA A 170 19.79 -22.43 9.42
C ALA A 170 18.62 -23.13 8.71
N ILE A 171 17.78 -22.31 8.09
CA ILE A 171 16.52 -22.71 7.46
C ILE A 171 16.55 -22.39 5.97
N ASN A 172 16.04 -23.31 5.16
CA ASN A 172 15.71 -23.10 3.76
C ASN A 172 14.25 -22.74 3.68
N TYR A 173 13.94 -21.65 3.03
CA TYR A 173 12.58 -21.20 2.75
C TYR A 173 12.27 -21.46 1.27
N ASN A 174 11.23 -22.18 0.99
CA ASN A 174 10.78 -22.45 -0.36
C ASN A 174 10.17 -21.19 -1.00
N GLU A 175 9.99 -21.23 -2.33
CA GLU A 175 9.22 -20.21 -3.04
C GLU A 175 7.83 -20.08 -2.41
N GLN A 176 7.37 -18.85 -2.20
CA GLN A 176 6.06 -18.55 -1.63
C GLN A 176 5.28 -17.64 -2.57
N LYS A 177 4.02 -17.96 -2.78
CA LYS A 177 3.09 -17.18 -3.59
C LYS A 177 2.02 -16.60 -2.68
N ILE A 178 2.05 -15.28 -2.51
CA ILE A 178 1.11 -14.55 -1.67
C ILE A 178 0.06 -13.93 -2.58
N LYS A 179 -1.21 -14.21 -2.31
CA LYS A 179 -2.35 -13.58 -2.97
C LYS A 179 -3.02 -12.65 -1.97
N ALA A 180 -3.43 -11.49 -2.42
CA ALA A 180 -4.24 -10.56 -1.66
C ALA A 180 -5.41 -10.11 -2.52
N ALA A 181 -6.59 -10.05 -1.95
CA ALA A 181 -7.76 -9.43 -2.55
C ALA A 181 -8.63 -8.87 -1.44
N ARG A 182 -9.02 -7.61 -1.56
CA ARG A 182 -9.86 -6.88 -0.60
C ARG A 182 -10.99 -6.19 -1.34
N ALA A 183 -12.19 -6.30 -0.83
CA ALA A 183 -13.33 -5.50 -1.26
C ALA A 183 -13.67 -4.49 -0.16
N SER A 184 -13.87 -3.25 -0.54
CA SER A 184 -14.18 -2.16 0.39
C SER A 184 -15.36 -1.34 -0.08
N ILE A 185 -16.08 -0.76 0.88
CA ILE A 185 -17.05 0.30 0.65
C ILE A 185 -16.67 1.49 1.52
N GLY A 186 -16.81 2.69 1.00
CA GLY A 186 -16.42 3.88 1.72
C GLY A 186 -17.20 5.12 1.34
N LEU A 187 -16.98 6.16 2.13
CA LEU A 187 -17.48 7.50 1.92
C LEU A 187 -16.34 8.48 2.10
N LEU A 188 -16.11 9.29 1.07
CA LEU A 188 -15.28 10.48 1.16
C LEU A 188 -16.20 11.68 1.32
N ILE A 189 -15.82 12.61 2.18
CA ILE A 189 -16.51 13.87 2.43
C ILE A 189 -15.48 14.96 2.24
N ASP A 190 -15.74 15.93 1.40
CA ASP A 190 -14.87 17.07 1.16
C ASP A 190 -15.64 18.39 1.10
N HIS A 191 -14.97 19.47 1.41
CA HIS A 191 -15.52 20.81 1.43
C HIS A 191 -14.51 21.81 0.91
N GLU A 192 -14.93 22.70 0.03
CA GLU A 192 -14.09 23.76 -0.52
C GLU A 192 -14.30 25.07 0.25
N ILE A 193 -13.22 25.67 0.74
CA ILE A 193 -13.19 26.95 1.43
C ILE A 193 -12.22 27.86 0.68
N THR A 194 -12.75 28.81 -0.09
CA THR A 194 -11.93 29.78 -0.83
C THR A 194 -11.72 31.03 -0.02
N THR A 195 -10.46 31.44 0.13
CA THR A 195 -10.04 32.74 0.69
C THR A 195 -9.27 33.53 -0.38
N PRO A 196 -8.98 34.82 -0.12
CA PRO A 196 -8.18 35.61 -1.06
C PRO A 196 -6.77 35.06 -1.32
N GLU A 197 -6.18 34.32 -0.36
CA GLU A 197 -4.81 33.80 -0.42
C GLU A 197 -4.71 32.37 -0.91
N ALA A 198 -5.73 31.54 -0.66
CA ALA A 198 -5.69 30.13 -0.99
C ALA A 198 -7.09 29.51 -0.98
N THR A 199 -7.23 28.36 -1.66
CA THR A 199 -8.39 27.47 -1.52
C THR A 199 -8.00 26.26 -0.68
N TYR A 200 -8.72 26.02 0.41
CA TYR A 200 -8.56 24.89 1.31
C TYR A 200 -9.63 23.84 1.01
N MET A 201 -9.23 22.58 0.91
CA MET A 201 -10.13 21.46 0.65
C MET A 201 -9.96 20.39 1.76
N PRO A 202 -10.47 20.66 2.99
CA PRO A 202 -10.49 19.67 4.04
C PRO A 202 -11.33 18.46 3.60
N ASN A 203 -10.85 17.27 3.93
CA ASN A 203 -11.51 16.03 3.60
C ASN A 203 -11.52 15.04 4.76
N ALA A 204 -12.48 14.12 4.75
CA ALA A 204 -12.58 13.02 5.69
C ALA A 204 -13.00 11.74 4.95
N ARG A 205 -12.46 10.60 5.38
CA ARG A 205 -12.78 9.29 4.83
C ARG A 205 -13.21 8.34 5.92
N ILE A 206 -14.21 7.52 5.59
CA ILE A 206 -14.58 6.33 6.34
C ILE A 206 -14.67 5.18 5.35
N GLU A 207 -14.03 4.06 5.66
CA GLU A 207 -14.03 2.88 4.80
C GLU A 207 -14.12 1.62 5.65
N TYR A 208 -14.94 0.68 5.20
CA TYR A 208 -14.98 -0.69 5.68
C TYR A 208 -14.52 -1.61 4.57
N GLY A 209 -13.58 -2.48 4.86
CA GLY A 209 -13.02 -3.44 3.93
C GLY A 209 -13.07 -4.86 4.48
N ARG A 210 -13.08 -5.83 3.55
CA ARG A 210 -12.99 -7.25 3.87
C ARG A 210 -11.99 -7.93 2.94
N ASP A 211 -11.07 -8.66 3.56
CA ASP A 211 -10.14 -9.52 2.85
C ASP A 211 -10.87 -10.76 2.33
N MET A 212 -10.69 -11.05 1.04
CA MET A 212 -11.41 -12.09 0.31
C MET A 212 -10.59 -13.37 0.09
N VAL A 213 -9.31 -13.36 0.48
CA VAL A 213 -8.36 -14.46 0.25
C VAL A 213 -7.65 -14.76 1.55
N ASP A 214 -7.55 -16.04 1.89
CA ASP A 214 -6.81 -16.51 3.06
C ASP A 214 -5.32 -16.24 2.94
N ALA A 215 -4.63 -16.18 4.08
CA ALA A 215 -3.18 -16.03 4.11
C ALA A 215 -2.48 -17.22 3.46
N SER A 216 -1.29 -16.97 2.91
CA SER A 216 -0.52 -17.99 2.17
C SER A 216 0.36 -18.78 3.10
N ASP A 217 0.39 -20.10 2.94
CA ASP A 217 1.29 -20.98 3.66
C ASP A 217 2.76 -20.68 3.36
N ALA A 218 3.60 -20.87 4.35
CA ALA A 218 5.05 -20.85 4.22
C ALA A 218 5.61 -22.27 4.38
N VAL A 219 6.43 -22.72 3.43
CA VAL A 219 7.10 -24.01 3.49
C VAL A 219 8.58 -23.80 3.72
N LEU A 220 9.13 -24.49 4.69
CA LEU A 220 10.53 -24.40 5.06
C LEU A 220 11.11 -25.76 5.48
N SER A 221 12.44 -25.91 5.43
CA SER A 221 13.17 -27.04 5.94
C SER A 221 14.45 -26.59 6.65
N TYR A 222 14.93 -27.38 7.61
CA TYR A 222 16.25 -27.12 8.19
C TYR A 222 17.37 -27.51 7.22
N ASN A 223 18.44 -26.72 7.15
CA ASN A 223 19.60 -27.04 6.32
C ASN A 223 20.21 -28.41 6.66
N VAL A 224 20.14 -28.82 7.92
CA VAL A 224 20.61 -30.13 8.40
C VAL A 224 19.67 -31.28 8.01
N TYR A 225 18.41 -30.98 7.65
CA TYR A 225 17.40 -31.94 7.19
C TYR A 225 16.65 -31.39 5.96
N PRO A 226 17.34 -31.22 4.81
CA PRO A 226 16.80 -30.50 3.65
C PRO A 226 15.64 -31.23 2.95
N ASN A 227 15.40 -32.50 3.24
CA ASN A 227 14.33 -33.30 2.64
C ASN A 227 13.10 -33.41 3.55
N THR A 228 13.04 -32.65 4.66
CA THR A 228 11.89 -32.65 5.58
C THR A 228 11.27 -31.26 5.56
N ASP A 229 10.18 -31.13 4.82
CA ASP A 229 9.43 -29.89 4.72
C ASP A 229 8.46 -29.73 5.90
N TYR A 230 8.42 -28.53 6.43
CA TYR A 230 7.45 -28.08 7.42
C TYR A 230 6.59 -26.99 6.79
N THR A 231 5.28 -27.17 6.84
CA THR A 231 4.33 -26.16 6.35
C THR A 231 3.78 -25.38 7.53
N PHE A 232 3.89 -24.07 7.45
CA PHE A 232 3.29 -23.14 8.40
C PHE A 232 2.08 -22.51 7.74
N ASN A 233 0.92 -22.82 8.27
CA ASN A 233 -0.30 -22.13 7.88
C ASN A 233 -0.34 -20.81 8.62
N ILE A 234 -0.43 -19.72 7.84
CA ILE A 234 -0.58 -18.38 8.38
C ILE A 234 -2.08 -18.09 8.39
N ASP A 235 -2.70 -18.20 9.56
CA ASP A 235 -4.11 -17.87 9.73
C ASP A 235 -4.25 -16.35 9.95
N ARG A 236 -5.25 -15.74 9.34
CA ARG A 236 -5.73 -14.40 9.70
C ARG A 236 -6.87 -14.58 10.72
N GLU A 237 -6.77 -13.91 11.85
CA GLU A 237 -7.84 -13.95 12.86
C GLU A 237 -9.04 -13.11 12.45
N GLU A 238 -8.81 -12.01 11.73
CA GLU A 238 -9.85 -11.13 11.24
C GLU A 238 -9.65 -10.81 9.75
N ASN A 239 -10.74 -10.87 9.01
CA ASN A 239 -10.77 -10.51 7.58
C ASN A 239 -11.37 -9.11 7.37
N ASP A 240 -11.94 -8.53 8.39
CA ASP A 240 -12.62 -7.25 8.35
C ASP A 240 -11.67 -6.14 8.82
N ASN A 241 -11.70 -5.00 8.15
CA ASN A 241 -10.92 -3.84 8.53
C ASN A 241 -11.77 -2.57 8.45
N PHE A 242 -11.43 -1.61 9.27
CA PHE A 242 -12.06 -0.32 9.32
C PHE A 242 -11.01 0.77 9.24
N ARG A 243 -11.22 1.76 8.36
CA ARG A 243 -10.30 2.84 8.08
C ARG A 243 -10.99 4.18 8.26
N ILE A 244 -10.32 5.09 8.96
CA ILE A 244 -10.70 6.49 9.08
C ILE A 244 -9.52 7.34 8.63
N GLY A 245 -9.78 8.34 7.80
CA GLY A 245 -8.80 9.30 7.35
C GLY A 245 -9.30 10.74 7.46
N PHE A 246 -8.37 11.65 7.63
CA PHE A 246 -8.59 13.09 7.59
C PHE A 246 -7.45 13.74 6.84
N GLY A 247 -7.76 14.71 6.01
CA GLY A 247 -6.76 15.40 5.22
C GLY A 247 -7.18 16.80 4.84
N THR A 248 -6.28 17.48 4.18
CA THR A 248 -6.57 18.76 3.54
C THR A 248 -5.65 18.97 2.35
N ASP A 249 -6.21 19.44 1.26
CA ASP A 249 -5.46 19.99 0.14
C ASP A 249 -5.53 21.51 0.21
N ILE A 250 -4.43 22.17 -0.09
CA ILE A 250 -4.32 23.62 -0.12
C ILE A 250 -3.84 24.02 -1.50
N LEU A 251 -4.71 24.62 -2.29
CA LEU A 251 -4.37 25.23 -3.56
C LEU A 251 -3.89 26.67 -3.32
N VAL A 252 -2.61 26.91 -3.58
CA VAL A 252 -1.98 28.23 -3.48
C VAL A 252 -1.87 28.89 -4.86
N GLU A 253 -1.54 30.19 -4.86
CA GLU A 253 -1.25 30.90 -6.10
C GLU A 253 -0.19 30.17 -6.94
N GLU A 254 -0.21 30.32 -8.25
CA GLU A 254 0.67 29.65 -9.21
C GLU A 254 0.38 28.15 -9.47
N GLY A 255 -0.74 27.61 -8.95
CA GLY A 255 -1.19 26.25 -9.26
C GLY A 255 -0.49 25.12 -8.48
N TRP A 256 0.17 25.47 -7.35
CA TRP A 256 0.68 24.46 -6.43
C TRP A 256 -0.42 23.92 -5.51
N ILE A 257 -0.46 22.62 -5.35
CA ILE A 257 -1.31 21.95 -4.35
C ILE A 257 -0.41 21.32 -3.30
N LEU A 258 -0.65 21.63 -2.04
CA LEU A 258 -0.01 21.05 -0.87
C LEU A 258 -1.04 20.16 -0.18
N SER A 259 -0.71 18.89 0.02
CA SER A 259 -1.60 17.91 0.65
C SER A 259 -1.00 17.39 1.95
N ALA A 260 -1.84 17.19 2.95
CA ALA A 260 -1.48 16.51 4.19
C ALA A 260 -2.64 15.61 4.62
N ASP A 261 -2.35 14.31 4.78
CA ASP A 261 -3.33 13.30 5.14
C ASP A 261 -2.88 12.47 6.34
N PHE A 262 -3.83 12.13 7.18
CA PHE A 262 -3.68 11.20 8.27
C PHE A 262 -4.71 10.09 8.12
N GLU A 263 -4.25 8.85 8.24
CA GLU A 263 -5.12 7.68 8.15
C GLU A 263 -4.83 6.68 9.26
N ARG A 264 -5.87 6.09 9.80
CA ARG A 264 -5.78 4.98 10.76
C ARG A 264 -6.62 3.82 10.26
N GLU A 265 -6.00 2.66 10.17
CA GLU A 265 -6.65 1.38 9.90
C GLU A 265 -6.65 0.52 11.17
N GLN A 266 -7.75 -0.14 11.42
CA GLN A 266 -7.90 -1.14 12.45
C GLN A 266 -8.31 -2.46 11.77
N LEU A 267 -7.54 -3.49 12.02
CA LEU A 267 -7.79 -4.86 11.60
C LEU A 267 -8.64 -5.57 12.65
#